data_4ff5219f3c1f2f8a37d376f17a6e8195
#
_entry.id   4ff5219f3c1f2f8a37d376f17a6e8195
#
_cell.length_a   1.000
_cell.length_b   1.000
_cell.length_c   1.000
_cell.angle_alpha   90.00
_cell.angle_beta   90.00
_cell.angle_gamma   90.00
#
_symmetry.space_group_name_H-M   'P 1'
#
loop_
_entity.id
_entity.type
_entity.pdbx_description
1 polymer ?
#
loop_
_entity_poly.entity_id
_entity_poly.type
_entity_poly.pdbx_seq_one_letter_code
_entity_poly.pdbx_strand_id
1 'polypeptide(L)'
;MTALRTGDGLPDVVVTAVSSTTAIAADAEETWQQLLDGGSGIRLLDKWFVDQYESPVRIGGSLREDFDEQLNRVERRRLSYLGKMATVLGRRVWEAAGTPEVDTNRLLVSIGTALANTEEIAEGAVDWHARGLKAMSPLAVQMHMPNAPAAAVGLERKAKAGVIAPIMADASGAGAIAQAWRHIVLGEADVAICGAVETRVEAVPVGAFNELGILSTNNDDPAGACRPFDRHRDGMVLGEGGAMLLIETEGHAKARGAPILARLMGASTNSDAYDDVQPDPSGEIAGAAITHAIDLAGLQPSDIDLVNAHATGTTFGDLAEARSIRRAFGEHSPAVYAPKAALGHSLGAAGAVEAVLTVQALRDGVVPATRNVKDLDPEINLDVVVDRPRRADYRYAVSNTMGMGGYNVVLAFGAA
;
A
#
# COMPACT_ATOMS: atom_id res chain seq x y z
N MET A 1 6.38 -27.46 -14.46
CA MET A 1 5.75 -26.38 -15.24
C MET A 1 6.77 -25.25 -15.27
N THR A 2 7.24 -24.86 -16.45
CA THR A 2 8.15 -23.73 -16.60
C THR A 2 7.37 -22.48 -16.21
N ALA A 3 7.85 -21.69 -15.25
CA ALA A 3 7.21 -20.44 -14.89
C ALA A 3 7.20 -19.53 -16.11
N LEU A 4 6.06 -18.93 -16.42
CA LEU A 4 5.95 -17.89 -17.44
C LEU A 4 6.83 -16.71 -16.98
N ARG A 5 7.77 -16.27 -17.79
CA ARG A 5 8.63 -15.11 -17.53
C ARG A 5 8.23 -13.96 -18.44
N THR A 6 8.27 -12.73 -17.92
CA THR A 6 8.22 -11.55 -18.80
C THR A 6 9.42 -11.64 -19.75
N GLY A 7 9.16 -11.50 -21.05
CA GLY A 7 10.19 -11.77 -22.11
C GLY A 7 9.96 -13.05 -22.91
N ASP A 8 9.17 -14.02 -22.42
CA ASP A 8 8.80 -15.24 -23.19
C ASP A 8 7.62 -14.99 -24.15
N GLY A 9 7.53 -13.79 -24.74
CA GLY A 9 6.42 -13.38 -25.62
C GLY A 9 5.20 -12.81 -24.87
N LEU A 10 5.30 -12.61 -23.55
CA LEU A 10 4.31 -11.92 -22.73
C LEU A 10 4.47 -10.40 -22.87
N PRO A 11 3.37 -9.61 -22.75
CA PRO A 11 3.48 -8.17 -22.82
C PRO A 11 4.24 -7.60 -21.61
N ASP A 12 5.16 -6.67 -21.86
CA ASP A 12 5.76 -5.86 -20.82
C ASP A 12 4.70 -4.91 -20.23
N VAL A 13 4.68 -4.81 -18.91
CA VAL A 13 3.75 -3.96 -18.18
C VAL A 13 4.50 -2.74 -17.62
N VAL A 14 3.97 -1.56 -17.86
CA VAL A 14 4.57 -0.29 -17.46
C VAL A 14 3.63 0.52 -16.58
N VAL A 15 4.20 1.31 -15.68
CA VAL A 15 3.49 2.31 -14.87
C VAL A 15 3.58 3.65 -15.61
N THR A 16 2.45 4.26 -15.93
CA THR A 16 2.42 5.51 -16.68
C THR A 16 1.84 6.68 -15.89
N ALA A 17 1.14 6.40 -14.80
CA ALA A 17 0.71 7.44 -13.86
C ALA A 17 0.55 6.87 -12.45
N VAL A 18 0.67 7.74 -11.47
CA VAL A 18 0.45 7.45 -10.05
C VAL A 18 -0.35 8.56 -9.37
N SER A 19 -1.07 8.22 -8.33
CA SER A 19 -1.68 9.16 -7.40
C SER A 19 -1.65 8.58 -5.99
N SER A 20 -1.48 9.41 -4.99
CA SER A 20 -1.61 8.99 -3.59
C SER A 20 -2.09 10.13 -2.71
N THR A 21 -2.61 9.76 -1.54
CA THR A 21 -2.81 10.63 -0.40
C THR A 21 -2.30 9.91 0.84
N THR A 22 -1.58 10.61 1.71
CA THR A 22 -0.94 10.06 2.89
C THR A 22 -1.07 10.99 4.08
N ALA A 23 -0.73 10.52 5.27
CA ALA A 23 -0.71 11.33 6.49
C ALA A 23 0.18 12.60 6.39
N ILE A 24 1.10 12.60 5.43
CA ILE A 24 2.08 13.69 5.24
C ILE A 24 1.59 14.73 4.24
N ALA A 25 1.01 14.26 3.10
CA ALA A 25 0.53 15.13 2.02
C ALA A 25 -0.61 14.47 1.23
N ALA A 26 -1.38 15.30 0.52
CA ALA A 26 -2.50 14.89 -0.31
C ALA A 26 -2.12 14.51 -1.75
N ASP A 27 -0.84 14.61 -2.09
CA ASP A 27 -0.29 14.40 -3.42
C ASP A 27 0.95 13.51 -3.37
N ALA A 28 1.16 12.70 -4.41
CA ALA A 28 2.27 11.75 -4.48
C ALA A 28 3.64 12.44 -4.51
N GLU A 29 3.77 13.53 -5.28
CA GLU A 29 5.03 14.26 -5.40
C GLU A 29 5.35 15.03 -4.13
N GLU A 30 4.36 15.66 -3.51
CA GLU A 30 4.53 16.34 -2.22
C GLU A 30 4.87 15.32 -1.11
N THR A 31 4.20 14.16 -1.07
CA THR A 31 4.56 13.07 -0.15
C THR A 31 6.04 12.69 -0.31
N TRP A 32 6.48 12.53 -1.56
CA TRP A 32 7.86 12.16 -1.87
C TRP A 32 8.87 13.19 -1.38
N GLN A 33 8.65 14.47 -1.69
CA GLN A 33 9.53 15.55 -1.23
C GLN A 33 9.60 15.64 0.29
N GLN A 34 8.44 15.54 0.98
CA GLN A 34 8.40 15.55 2.43
C GLN A 34 9.16 14.36 3.04
N LEU A 35 9.12 13.17 2.42
CA LEU A 35 9.91 12.02 2.87
C LEU A 35 11.42 12.25 2.68
N LEU A 36 11.83 12.81 1.55
CA LEU A 36 13.23 13.17 1.30
C LEU A 36 13.74 14.24 2.28
N ASP A 37 12.89 15.18 2.67
CA ASP A 37 13.19 16.22 3.67
C ASP A 37 13.14 15.72 5.12
N GLY A 38 12.80 14.42 5.31
CA GLY A 38 12.71 13.81 6.64
C GLY A 38 11.44 14.20 7.42
N GLY A 39 10.36 14.58 6.74
CA GLY A 39 9.07 14.88 7.34
C GLY A 39 8.41 13.68 8.02
N SER A 40 7.39 13.93 8.86
CA SER A 40 6.53 12.91 9.47
C SER A 40 5.06 13.33 9.44
N GLY A 41 4.19 12.39 9.10
CA GLY A 41 2.74 12.52 9.19
C GLY A 41 2.17 12.04 10.53
N ILE A 42 2.98 11.41 11.36
CA ILE A 42 2.55 10.87 12.66
C ILE A 42 2.49 11.99 13.69
N ARG A 43 1.34 12.12 14.37
CA ARG A 43 1.08 13.18 15.35
C ARG A 43 0.07 12.71 16.40
N LEU A 44 -0.16 13.52 17.42
CA LEU A 44 -1.26 13.28 18.35
C LEU A 44 -2.59 13.32 17.60
N LEU A 45 -3.46 12.38 17.92
CA LEU A 45 -4.80 12.27 17.34
C LEU A 45 -5.74 13.29 18.01
N ASP A 46 -6.30 14.16 17.20
CA ASP A 46 -7.42 15.03 17.59
C ASP A 46 -8.74 14.31 17.24
N LYS A 47 -9.08 13.30 18.03
CA LYS A 47 -10.24 12.43 17.81
C LYS A 47 -11.03 12.28 19.11
N TRP A 48 -12.35 12.33 19.00
CA TRP A 48 -13.29 12.28 20.11
C TRP A 48 -13.09 11.09 21.06
N PHE A 49 -12.75 9.92 20.51
CA PHE A 49 -12.62 8.67 21.26
C PHE A 49 -11.37 8.66 22.18
N VAL A 50 -10.35 9.43 21.83
CA VAL A 50 -9.06 9.44 22.55
C VAL A 50 -9.25 9.86 24.01
N ASP A 51 -9.96 10.93 24.24
CA ASP A 51 -10.23 11.43 25.59
C ASP A 51 -11.45 10.78 26.22
N GLN A 52 -12.51 10.48 25.41
CA GLN A 52 -13.73 9.88 25.92
C GLN A 52 -13.52 8.48 26.50
N TYR A 53 -12.62 7.69 25.90
CA TYR A 53 -12.32 6.33 26.33
C TYR A 53 -10.93 6.18 26.97
N GLU A 54 -10.28 7.29 27.28
CA GLU A 54 -8.93 7.29 27.87
C GLU A 54 -7.98 6.35 27.08
N SER A 55 -7.99 6.46 25.75
CA SER A 55 -7.24 5.57 24.86
C SER A 55 -5.76 5.54 25.24
N PRO A 56 -5.15 4.35 25.41
CA PRO A 56 -3.72 4.24 25.64
C PRO A 56 -2.90 4.63 24.39
N VAL A 57 -3.50 4.52 23.20
CA VAL A 57 -2.90 4.96 21.92
C VAL A 57 -3.51 6.31 21.56
N ARG A 58 -2.67 7.35 21.54
CA ARG A 58 -3.06 8.74 21.29
C ARG A 58 -2.40 9.31 20.04
N ILE A 59 -1.69 8.47 19.27
CA ILE A 59 -0.90 8.85 18.09
C ILE A 59 -1.37 8.11 16.84
N GLY A 60 -1.18 8.76 15.69
CA GLY A 60 -1.51 8.19 14.38
C GLY A 60 -1.21 9.15 13.24
N GLY A 61 -1.22 8.62 12.03
CA GLY A 61 -1.03 9.36 10.80
C GLY A 61 -2.36 9.64 10.10
N SER A 62 -3.19 10.55 10.62
CA SER A 62 -4.47 10.90 9.96
C SER A 62 -4.27 11.76 8.72
N LEU A 63 -5.13 11.60 7.70
CA LEU A 63 -5.15 12.48 6.54
C LEU A 63 -5.55 13.91 6.94
N ARG A 64 -5.06 14.88 6.16
CA ARG A 64 -5.47 16.29 6.26
C ARG A 64 -6.45 16.69 5.17
N GLU A 65 -6.67 15.81 4.22
CA GLU A 65 -7.50 16.03 3.05
C GLU A 65 -8.98 15.77 3.35
N ASP A 66 -9.87 16.67 2.90
CA ASP A 66 -11.31 16.45 2.85
C ASP A 66 -11.73 16.13 1.41
N PHE A 67 -12.10 14.88 1.17
CA PHE A 67 -12.54 14.44 -0.15
C PHE A 67 -13.88 15.07 -0.57
N ASP A 68 -14.69 15.54 0.37
CA ASP A 68 -15.97 16.16 0.05
C ASP A 68 -15.80 17.44 -0.77
N GLU A 69 -14.69 18.14 -0.64
CA GLU A 69 -14.41 19.35 -1.43
C GLU A 69 -14.27 19.08 -2.93
N GLN A 70 -13.89 17.84 -3.31
CA GLN A 70 -13.63 17.41 -4.68
C GLN A 70 -14.80 16.63 -5.30
N LEU A 71 -15.88 16.46 -4.55
CA LEU A 71 -17.03 15.66 -4.94
C LEU A 71 -18.29 16.52 -5.04
N ASN A 72 -19.15 16.19 -5.99
CA ASN A 72 -20.47 16.84 -6.10
C ASN A 72 -21.43 16.36 -4.99
N ARG A 73 -22.55 17.07 -4.83
CA ARG A 73 -23.54 16.79 -3.76
C ARG A 73 -24.09 15.36 -3.79
N VAL A 74 -24.23 14.77 -4.97
CA VAL A 74 -24.78 13.40 -5.11
C VAL A 74 -23.74 12.38 -4.67
N GLU A 75 -22.50 12.55 -5.10
CA GLU A 75 -21.38 11.68 -4.75
C GLU A 75 -21.13 11.67 -3.25
N ARG A 76 -21.09 12.85 -2.59
CA ARG A 76 -20.94 12.98 -1.13
C ARG A 76 -21.96 12.16 -0.33
N ARG A 77 -23.18 12.02 -0.87
CA ARG A 77 -24.27 11.29 -0.21
C ARG A 77 -24.30 9.79 -0.50
N ARG A 78 -23.74 9.39 -1.64
CA ARG A 78 -23.83 8.02 -2.14
C ARG A 78 -22.58 7.18 -1.90
N LEU A 79 -21.46 7.84 -1.65
CA LEU A 79 -20.18 7.18 -1.43
C LEU A 79 -19.86 7.13 0.07
N SER A 80 -19.36 5.97 0.53
CA SER A 80 -18.68 5.84 1.82
C SER A 80 -17.37 6.62 1.81
N TYR A 81 -16.71 6.76 2.95
CA TYR A 81 -15.40 7.39 3.03
C TYR A 81 -14.40 6.78 2.04
N LEU A 82 -14.30 5.46 2.01
CA LEU A 82 -13.42 4.76 1.07
C LEU A 82 -13.83 4.95 -0.40
N GLY A 83 -15.14 4.97 -0.66
CA GLY A 83 -15.67 5.27 -2.00
C GLY A 83 -15.29 6.67 -2.46
N LYS A 84 -15.33 7.67 -1.57
CA LYS A 84 -14.89 9.05 -1.84
C LYS A 84 -13.40 9.10 -2.16
N MET A 85 -12.55 8.53 -1.29
CA MET A 85 -11.11 8.46 -1.51
C MET A 85 -10.77 7.76 -2.83
N ALA A 86 -11.36 6.60 -3.09
CA ALA A 86 -11.11 5.86 -4.33
C ALA A 86 -11.52 6.65 -5.58
N THR A 87 -12.67 7.34 -5.54
CA THR A 87 -13.14 8.17 -6.66
C THR A 87 -12.18 9.33 -6.92
N VAL A 88 -11.73 10.02 -5.88
CA VAL A 88 -10.80 11.15 -6.02
C VAL A 88 -9.45 10.67 -6.56
N LEU A 89 -8.87 9.64 -5.96
CA LEU A 89 -7.58 9.10 -6.42
C LEU A 89 -7.67 8.49 -7.82
N GLY A 90 -8.78 7.82 -8.16
CA GLY A 90 -9.04 7.29 -9.48
C GLY A 90 -9.16 8.38 -10.56
N ARG A 91 -9.70 9.55 -10.22
CA ARG A 91 -9.72 10.73 -11.10
C ARG A 91 -8.33 11.31 -11.28
N ARG A 92 -7.60 11.51 -10.18
CA ARG A 92 -6.23 12.04 -10.19
C ARG A 92 -5.27 11.19 -11.02
N VAL A 93 -5.28 9.87 -10.85
CA VAL A 93 -4.41 8.98 -11.64
C VAL A 93 -4.79 8.98 -13.12
N TRP A 94 -6.07 9.10 -13.44
CA TRP A 94 -6.54 9.21 -14.83
C TRP A 94 -6.15 10.53 -15.48
N GLU A 95 -6.25 11.63 -14.75
CA GLU A 95 -5.82 12.96 -15.20
C GLU A 95 -4.29 13.01 -15.36
N ALA A 96 -3.54 12.46 -14.39
CA ALA A 96 -2.08 12.35 -14.47
C ALA A 96 -1.61 11.50 -15.66
N ALA A 97 -2.42 10.51 -16.09
CA ALA A 97 -2.18 9.73 -17.31
C ALA A 97 -2.52 10.47 -18.61
N GLY A 98 -2.98 11.72 -18.55
CA GLY A 98 -3.40 12.52 -19.70
C GLY A 98 -4.82 12.18 -20.19
N THR A 99 -5.67 11.65 -19.34
CA THR A 99 -7.07 11.28 -19.68
C THR A 99 -7.14 10.39 -20.92
N PRO A 100 -6.53 9.20 -20.90
CA PRO A 100 -6.37 8.37 -22.09
C PRO A 100 -7.70 7.89 -22.65
N GLU A 101 -7.82 7.87 -23.97
CA GLU A 101 -8.87 7.11 -24.67
C GLU A 101 -8.51 5.62 -24.65
N VAL A 102 -9.36 4.79 -24.06
CA VAL A 102 -9.13 3.34 -23.94
C VAL A 102 -10.34 2.55 -24.40
N ASP A 103 -10.11 1.37 -24.96
CA ASP A 103 -11.19 0.40 -25.12
C ASP A 103 -11.68 -0.06 -23.75
N THR A 104 -12.88 0.30 -23.38
CA THR A 104 -13.47 -0.06 -22.07
C THR A 104 -13.58 -1.58 -21.88
N ASN A 105 -13.63 -2.38 -22.95
CA ASN A 105 -13.61 -3.84 -22.84
C ASN A 105 -12.22 -4.39 -22.47
N ARG A 106 -11.19 -3.55 -22.57
CA ARG A 106 -9.79 -3.85 -22.24
C ARG A 106 -9.31 -3.09 -20.99
N LEU A 107 -10.19 -2.30 -20.34
CA LEU A 107 -9.91 -1.57 -19.12
C LEU A 107 -10.33 -2.38 -17.89
N LEU A 108 -9.39 -2.60 -16.96
CA LEU A 108 -9.56 -3.25 -15.68
C LEU A 108 -9.52 -2.22 -14.53
N VAL A 109 -10.26 -2.46 -13.46
CA VAL A 109 -10.08 -1.79 -12.17
C VAL A 109 -9.83 -2.85 -11.10
N SER A 110 -8.76 -2.67 -10.30
CA SER A 110 -8.43 -3.55 -9.18
C SER A 110 -8.04 -2.71 -7.96
N ILE A 111 -8.95 -2.59 -6.99
CA ILE A 111 -8.75 -1.73 -5.81
C ILE A 111 -9.04 -2.52 -4.54
N GLY A 112 -8.01 -2.65 -3.69
CA GLY A 112 -8.05 -3.39 -2.44
C GLY A 112 -8.38 -2.52 -1.22
N THR A 113 -8.74 -3.19 -0.14
CA THR A 113 -8.89 -2.65 1.22
C THR A 113 -8.74 -3.79 2.23
N ALA A 114 -8.34 -3.54 3.46
CA ALA A 114 -8.29 -4.55 4.51
C ALA A 114 -9.54 -4.50 5.39
N LEU A 115 -9.75 -3.40 6.09
CA LEU A 115 -10.84 -3.25 7.07
C LEU A 115 -12.13 -2.73 6.44
N ALA A 116 -12.10 -2.27 5.21
CA ALA A 116 -13.25 -1.69 4.51
C ALA A 116 -13.89 -0.54 5.32
N ASN A 117 -15.21 -0.46 5.36
CA ASN A 117 -15.96 0.61 6.03
C ASN A 117 -16.37 0.20 7.46
N THR A 118 -15.44 -0.35 8.24
CA THR A 118 -15.72 -0.93 9.56
C THR A 118 -16.32 0.11 10.53
N GLU A 119 -15.82 1.34 10.53
CA GLU A 119 -16.32 2.40 11.41
C GLU A 119 -17.76 2.77 11.06
N GLU A 120 -18.08 3.00 9.79
CA GLU A 120 -19.44 3.33 9.33
C GLU A 120 -20.43 2.19 9.60
N ILE A 121 -19.96 0.93 9.54
CA ILE A 121 -20.78 -0.23 9.88
C ILE A 121 -21.07 -0.24 11.39
N ALA A 122 -20.08 0.03 12.23
CA ALA A 122 -20.24 0.11 13.68
C ALA A 122 -21.18 1.24 14.08
N GLU A 123 -21.04 2.44 13.54
CA GLU A 123 -21.94 3.57 13.73
C GLU A 123 -23.39 3.23 13.28
N GLY A 124 -23.52 2.62 12.12
CA GLY A 124 -24.81 2.16 11.61
C GLY A 124 -25.48 1.13 12.52
N ALA A 125 -24.68 0.22 13.13
CA ALA A 125 -25.18 -0.76 14.08
C ALA A 125 -25.74 -0.10 15.37
N VAL A 126 -25.06 0.91 15.89
CA VAL A 126 -25.56 1.71 17.03
C VAL A 126 -26.86 2.41 16.68
N ASP A 127 -26.95 3.01 15.50
CA ASP A 127 -28.13 3.71 15.04
C ASP A 127 -29.37 2.80 14.92
N TRP A 128 -29.25 1.66 14.24
CA TRP A 128 -30.42 0.76 14.09
C TRP A 128 -30.80 0.12 15.42
N HIS A 129 -29.83 -0.15 16.31
CA HIS A 129 -30.13 -0.68 17.64
C HIS A 129 -30.96 0.32 18.47
N ALA A 130 -30.62 1.59 18.40
CA ALA A 130 -31.32 2.67 19.12
C ALA A 130 -32.70 3.04 18.50
N ARG A 131 -32.81 3.03 17.17
CA ARG A 131 -33.96 3.59 16.44
C ARG A 131 -34.71 2.57 15.58
N GLY A 132 -34.31 1.30 15.59
CA GLY A 132 -34.90 0.20 14.81
C GLY A 132 -34.46 0.19 13.35
N LEU A 133 -34.79 -0.89 12.62
CA LEU A 133 -34.33 -1.12 11.24
C LEU A 133 -34.67 -0.01 10.24
N LYS A 134 -35.69 0.82 10.54
CA LYS A 134 -36.05 1.96 9.69
C LYS A 134 -35.01 3.09 9.69
N ALA A 135 -34.07 3.08 10.64
CA ALA A 135 -32.94 4.00 10.68
C ALA A 135 -31.84 3.66 9.66
N MET A 136 -31.85 2.43 9.14
CA MET A 136 -30.85 2.03 8.16
C MET A 136 -30.97 2.82 6.86
N SER A 137 -29.85 3.30 6.36
CA SER A 137 -29.79 3.95 5.04
C SER A 137 -30.15 2.95 3.94
N PRO A 138 -30.99 3.32 2.97
CA PRO A 138 -31.23 2.47 1.79
C PRO A 138 -29.96 2.28 0.93
N LEU A 139 -28.93 3.07 1.16
CA LEU A 139 -27.63 2.98 0.49
C LEU A 139 -26.61 2.13 1.27
N ALA A 140 -26.95 1.70 2.50
CA ALA A 140 -26.00 1.02 3.39
C ALA A 140 -25.30 -0.17 2.73
N VAL A 141 -26.03 -1.04 2.02
CA VAL A 141 -25.45 -2.23 1.38
C VAL A 141 -24.36 -1.82 0.39
N GLN A 142 -24.68 -0.96 -0.56
CA GLN A 142 -23.75 -0.55 -1.61
C GLN A 142 -22.59 0.33 -1.09
N MET A 143 -22.77 1.00 0.05
CA MET A 143 -21.70 1.81 0.67
C MET A 143 -20.75 0.97 1.51
N HIS A 144 -21.27 -0.04 2.20
CA HIS A 144 -20.50 -0.79 3.18
C HIS A 144 -19.81 -2.07 2.60
N MET A 145 -20.22 -2.51 1.41
CA MET A 145 -19.58 -3.66 0.78
C MET A 145 -18.09 -3.37 0.51
N PRO A 146 -17.18 -4.31 0.84
CA PRO A 146 -15.74 -4.08 0.65
C PRO A 146 -15.31 -3.78 -0.80
N ASN A 147 -16.09 -4.22 -1.79
CA ASN A 147 -15.85 -3.92 -3.19
C ASN A 147 -16.36 -2.54 -3.63
N ALA A 148 -17.04 -1.78 -2.76
CA ALA A 148 -17.62 -0.47 -3.12
C ALA A 148 -16.60 0.53 -3.70
N PRO A 149 -15.38 0.67 -3.16
CA PRO A 149 -14.36 1.55 -3.73
C PRO A 149 -13.99 1.17 -5.18
N ALA A 150 -13.75 -0.11 -5.44
CA ALA A 150 -13.45 -0.61 -6.78
C ALA A 150 -14.64 -0.40 -7.74
N ALA A 151 -15.86 -0.69 -7.28
CA ALA A 151 -17.06 -0.50 -8.06
C ALA A 151 -17.32 0.98 -8.42
N ALA A 152 -17.03 1.92 -7.52
CA ALA A 152 -17.19 3.36 -7.78
C ALA A 152 -16.31 3.80 -8.96
N VAL A 153 -15.02 3.45 -8.94
CA VAL A 153 -14.08 3.76 -10.02
C VAL A 153 -14.42 2.99 -11.30
N GLY A 154 -14.73 1.70 -11.19
CA GLY A 154 -15.09 0.86 -12.32
C GLY A 154 -16.31 1.35 -13.09
N LEU A 155 -17.36 1.77 -12.37
CA LEU A 155 -18.57 2.35 -12.97
C LEU A 155 -18.30 3.71 -13.64
N GLU A 156 -17.52 4.57 -13.00
CA GLU A 156 -17.16 5.87 -13.55
C GLU A 156 -16.35 5.73 -14.84
N ARG A 157 -15.37 4.83 -14.87
CA ARG A 157 -14.51 4.57 -16.02
C ARG A 157 -15.10 3.59 -17.03
N LYS A 158 -16.25 2.99 -16.73
CA LYS A 158 -16.91 1.97 -17.57
C LYS A 158 -15.98 0.78 -17.83
N ALA A 159 -15.20 0.36 -16.83
CA ALA A 159 -14.27 -0.75 -16.91
C ALA A 159 -15.02 -2.08 -17.11
N LYS A 160 -14.78 -2.76 -18.22
CA LYS A 160 -15.50 -3.97 -18.64
C LYS A 160 -14.61 -5.21 -18.70
N ALA A 161 -13.28 -5.06 -18.73
CA ALA A 161 -12.38 -6.20 -18.59
C ALA A 161 -12.49 -6.84 -17.20
N GLY A 162 -12.89 -6.04 -16.19
CA GLY A 162 -13.20 -6.52 -14.85
C GLY A 162 -13.15 -5.42 -13.81
N VAL A 163 -13.80 -5.69 -12.68
CA VAL A 163 -13.68 -4.89 -11.45
C VAL A 163 -13.39 -5.86 -10.32
N ILE A 164 -12.21 -5.76 -9.73
CA ILE A 164 -11.69 -6.68 -8.71
C ILE A 164 -11.46 -5.91 -7.42
N ALA A 165 -11.77 -6.53 -6.28
CA ALA A 165 -11.58 -5.95 -4.96
C ALA A 165 -10.88 -6.96 -4.05
N PRO A 166 -9.55 -7.10 -4.11
CA PRO A 166 -8.83 -8.01 -3.24
C PRO A 166 -8.89 -7.57 -1.77
N ILE A 167 -9.09 -8.55 -0.89
CA ILE A 167 -9.01 -8.38 0.56
C ILE A 167 -7.97 -9.39 1.05
N MET A 168 -6.79 -8.90 1.41
CA MET A 168 -5.62 -9.68 1.79
C MET A 168 -4.91 -9.04 2.99
N ALA A 169 -5.70 -8.58 3.99
CA ALA A 169 -5.21 -7.78 5.10
C ALA A 169 -4.30 -6.63 4.59
N ASP A 170 -3.15 -6.40 5.23
CA ASP A 170 -2.22 -5.32 4.86
C ASP A 170 -1.69 -5.44 3.42
N ALA A 171 -1.72 -6.66 2.86
CA ALA A 171 -1.25 -6.93 1.50
C ALA A 171 -2.29 -6.61 0.40
N SER A 172 -3.47 -6.07 0.75
CA SER A 172 -4.57 -5.85 -0.21
C SER A 172 -4.17 -4.94 -1.38
N GLY A 173 -3.42 -3.87 -1.13
CA GLY A 173 -2.99 -2.92 -2.15
C GLY A 173 -1.97 -3.51 -3.12
N ALA A 174 -0.94 -4.14 -2.61
CA ALA A 174 0.03 -4.88 -3.44
C ALA A 174 -0.66 -6.03 -4.19
N GLY A 175 -1.60 -6.73 -3.53
CA GLY A 175 -2.41 -7.78 -4.14
C GLY A 175 -3.28 -7.27 -5.28
N ALA A 176 -3.85 -6.07 -5.16
CA ALA A 176 -4.63 -5.45 -6.22
C ALA A 176 -3.77 -5.11 -7.44
N ILE A 177 -2.55 -4.62 -7.23
CA ILE A 177 -1.58 -4.37 -8.30
C ILE A 177 -1.12 -5.69 -8.93
N ALA A 178 -0.84 -6.71 -8.11
CA ALA A 178 -0.45 -8.03 -8.58
C ALA A 178 -1.54 -8.69 -9.45
N GLN A 179 -2.82 -8.57 -9.07
CA GLN A 179 -3.93 -9.08 -9.87
C GLN A 179 -4.05 -8.32 -11.20
N ALA A 180 -3.95 -6.99 -11.17
CA ALA A 180 -3.99 -6.19 -12.39
C ALA A 180 -2.85 -6.55 -13.35
N TRP A 181 -1.63 -6.72 -12.83
CA TRP A 181 -0.48 -7.18 -13.61
C TRP A 181 -0.75 -8.53 -14.27
N ARG A 182 -1.28 -9.50 -13.53
CA ARG A 182 -1.61 -10.84 -14.09
C ARG A 182 -2.63 -10.76 -15.21
N HIS A 183 -3.70 -9.96 -15.07
CA HIS A 183 -4.71 -9.81 -16.13
C HIS A 183 -4.11 -9.20 -17.41
N ILE A 184 -3.19 -8.23 -17.28
CA ILE A 184 -2.51 -7.65 -18.44
C ILE A 184 -1.57 -8.68 -19.07
N VAL A 185 -0.75 -9.36 -18.29
CA VAL A 185 0.19 -10.38 -18.79
C VAL A 185 -0.54 -11.55 -19.49
N LEU A 186 -1.71 -11.95 -18.97
CA LEU A 186 -2.56 -12.98 -19.59
C LEU A 186 -3.33 -12.48 -20.81
N GLY A 187 -3.22 -11.20 -21.17
CA GLY A 187 -3.92 -10.62 -22.32
C GLY A 187 -5.42 -10.39 -22.09
N GLU A 188 -5.89 -10.35 -20.84
CA GLU A 188 -7.29 -10.10 -20.50
C GLU A 188 -7.62 -8.60 -20.41
N ALA A 189 -6.62 -7.75 -20.17
CA ALA A 189 -6.70 -6.30 -20.16
C ALA A 189 -5.48 -5.68 -20.84
N ASP A 190 -5.59 -4.44 -21.31
CA ASP A 190 -4.47 -3.66 -21.83
C ASP A 190 -4.08 -2.52 -20.90
N VAL A 191 -5.06 -2.03 -20.12
CA VAL A 191 -4.91 -0.92 -19.16
C VAL A 191 -5.62 -1.29 -17.88
N ALA A 192 -5.01 -0.95 -16.74
CA ALA A 192 -5.64 -1.12 -15.44
C ALA A 192 -5.42 0.10 -14.53
N ILE A 193 -6.47 0.51 -13.81
CA ILE A 193 -6.35 1.33 -12.61
C ILE A 193 -6.29 0.37 -11.43
N CYS A 194 -5.19 0.38 -10.69
CA CYS A 194 -5.00 -0.54 -9.57
C CYS A 194 -4.37 0.15 -8.36
N GLY A 195 -4.64 -0.36 -7.18
CA GLY A 195 -4.15 0.18 -5.92
C GLY A 195 -5.04 -0.13 -4.74
N ALA A 196 -5.10 0.76 -3.76
CA ALA A 196 -5.94 0.56 -2.58
C ALA A 196 -6.30 1.86 -1.89
N VAL A 197 -7.36 1.77 -1.08
CA VAL A 197 -7.80 2.78 -0.11
C VAL A 197 -8.09 2.09 1.21
N GLU A 198 -7.92 2.80 2.34
CA GLU A 198 -8.13 2.19 3.64
C GLU A 198 -8.88 3.10 4.61
N THR A 199 -9.40 2.49 5.66
CA THR A 199 -10.22 3.14 6.69
C THR A 199 -9.44 4.21 7.46
N ARG A 200 -10.18 5.03 8.20
CA ARG A 200 -9.60 6.06 9.05
C ARG A 200 -8.98 5.46 10.32
N VAL A 201 -8.05 6.21 10.92
CA VAL A 201 -7.58 5.98 12.28
C VAL A 201 -8.68 6.45 13.24
N GLU A 202 -9.61 5.55 13.56
CA GLU A 202 -10.80 5.80 14.38
C GLU A 202 -10.91 4.78 15.53
N ALA A 203 -11.97 4.86 16.31
CA ALA A 203 -12.12 4.11 17.56
C ALA A 203 -12.04 2.58 17.37
N VAL A 204 -12.70 2.03 16.36
CA VAL A 204 -12.75 0.58 16.16
C VAL A 204 -11.38 0.03 15.73
N PRO A 205 -10.70 0.54 14.71
CA PRO A 205 -9.35 0.07 14.36
C PRO A 205 -8.35 0.25 15.51
N VAL A 206 -8.30 1.44 16.13
CA VAL A 206 -7.34 1.71 17.20
C VAL A 206 -7.58 0.78 18.40
N GLY A 207 -8.84 0.61 18.82
CA GLY A 207 -9.18 -0.29 19.92
C GLY A 207 -8.82 -1.74 19.62
N ALA A 208 -9.18 -2.25 18.45
CA ALA A 208 -8.93 -3.64 18.07
C ALA A 208 -7.41 -3.95 18.00
N PHE A 209 -6.62 -3.12 17.34
CA PHE A 209 -5.17 -3.32 17.25
C PHE A 209 -4.45 -3.10 18.58
N ASN A 210 -4.98 -2.21 19.45
CA ASN A 210 -4.45 -2.05 20.81
C ASN A 210 -4.62 -3.32 21.64
N GLU A 211 -5.80 -3.96 21.57
CA GLU A 211 -6.05 -5.22 22.29
C GLU A 211 -5.17 -6.37 21.81
N LEU A 212 -4.68 -6.33 20.57
CA LEU A 212 -3.66 -7.27 20.06
C LEU A 212 -2.26 -6.96 20.63
N GLY A 213 -2.04 -5.81 21.27
CA GLY A 213 -0.76 -5.43 21.85
C GLY A 213 0.35 -5.13 20.83
N ILE A 214 -0.02 -4.69 19.63
CA ILE A 214 0.92 -4.44 18.52
C ILE A 214 1.04 -2.97 18.12
N LEU A 215 0.33 -2.08 18.82
CA LEU A 215 0.46 -0.62 18.64
C LEU A 215 1.49 -0.03 19.60
N SER A 216 2.27 0.94 19.10
CA SER A 216 3.11 1.77 19.95
C SER A 216 2.25 2.71 20.79
N THR A 217 2.61 2.84 22.08
CA THR A 217 2.01 3.79 23.04
C THR A 217 2.95 4.94 23.37
N ASN A 218 3.98 5.18 22.57
CA ASN A 218 4.93 6.27 22.75
C ASN A 218 4.28 7.61 22.37
N ASN A 219 3.31 8.04 23.18
CA ASN A 219 2.54 9.26 22.95
C ASN A 219 3.33 10.56 23.20
N ASP A 220 4.45 10.48 23.91
CA ASP A 220 5.29 11.65 24.25
C ASP A 220 6.15 12.11 23.08
N ASP A 221 6.48 11.19 22.15
CA ASP A 221 7.22 11.49 20.92
C ASP A 221 6.51 10.87 19.72
N PRO A 222 5.38 11.44 19.26
CA PRO A 222 4.61 10.88 18.15
C PRO A 222 5.42 10.63 16.89
N ALA A 223 6.23 11.60 16.48
CA ALA A 223 7.03 11.50 15.25
C ALA A 223 8.18 10.48 15.36
N GLY A 224 8.60 10.14 16.60
CA GLY A 224 9.61 9.13 16.90
C GLY A 224 9.05 7.75 17.26
N ALA A 225 7.72 7.59 17.33
CA ALA A 225 7.10 6.35 17.80
C ALA A 225 7.26 5.17 16.83
N CYS A 226 6.95 5.38 15.55
CA CYS A 226 7.17 4.35 14.53
C CYS A 226 8.65 4.29 14.15
N ARG A 227 9.33 3.21 14.56
CA ARG A 227 10.79 3.05 14.39
C ARG A 227 11.16 1.66 13.86
N PRO A 228 10.82 1.35 12.60
CA PRO A 228 11.14 0.06 12.01
C PRO A 228 12.65 -0.25 12.11
N PHE A 229 12.97 -1.50 12.42
CA PHE A 229 14.35 -2.02 12.54
C PHE A 229 15.17 -1.46 13.73
N ASP A 230 14.68 -0.47 14.45
CA ASP A 230 15.36 0.02 15.66
C ASP A 230 15.24 -1.02 16.79
N ARG A 231 16.28 -1.14 17.61
CA ARG A 231 16.30 -2.05 18.78
C ARG A 231 15.16 -1.77 19.78
N HIS A 232 14.76 -0.51 19.88
CA HIS A 232 13.76 -0.06 20.84
C HIS A 232 12.37 0.11 20.22
N ARG A 233 12.12 -0.53 19.06
CA ARG A 233 10.78 -0.57 18.47
C ARG A 233 9.80 -1.29 19.41
N ASP A 234 8.63 -0.73 19.54
CA ASP A 234 7.62 -1.15 20.52
C ASP A 234 6.23 -1.40 19.92
N GLY A 235 6.11 -1.30 18.61
CA GLY A 235 4.86 -1.53 17.89
C GLY A 235 4.70 -0.62 16.68
N MET A 236 3.66 -0.88 15.91
CA MET A 236 3.30 -0.04 14.77
C MET A 236 2.51 1.19 15.19
N VAL A 237 2.48 2.20 14.34
CA VAL A 237 1.59 3.36 14.44
C VAL A 237 0.63 3.32 13.26
N LEU A 238 -0.68 3.36 13.50
CA LEU A 238 -1.66 3.39 12.41
C LEU A 238 -1.56 4.68 11.61
N GLY A 239 -1.75 4.58 10.30
CA GLY A 239 -1.79 5.71 9.38
C GLY A 239 -2.96 5.59 8.41
N GLU A 240 -3.43 6.73 7.91
CA GLU A 240 -4.42 6.79 6.84
C GLU A 240 -3.71 7.00 5.50
N GLY A 241 -4.27 6.44 4.43
CA GLY A 241 -3.73 6.64 3.10
C GLY A 241 -4.47 5.86 2.02
N GLY A 242 -4.12 6.19 0.79
CA GLY A 242 -4.56 5.49 -0.40
C GLY A 242 -3.65 5.82 -1.58
N ALA A 243 -3.56 4.91 -2.52
CA ALA A 243 -2.79 5.14 -3.74
C ALA A 243 -3.35 4.35 -4.93
N MET A 244 -3.21 4.92 -6.11
CA MET A 244 -3.58 4.32 -7.38
C MET A 244 -2.43 4.43 -8.37
N LEU A 245 -2.23 3.38 -9.15
CA LEU A 245 -1.35 3.34 -10.30
C LEU A 245 -2.21 3.12 -11.55
N LEU A 246 -1.83 3.75 -12.65
CA LEU A 246 -2.28 3.32 -13.98
C LEU A 246 -1.14 2.50 -14.58
N ILE A 247 -1.42 1.22 -14.81
CA ILE A 247 -0.50 0.29 -15.46
C ILE A 247 -1.10 -0.15 -16.81
N GLU A 248 -0.23 -0.36 -17.78
CA GLU A 248 -0.66 -0.73 -19.12
C GLU A 248 0.40 -1.54 -19.84
N THR A 249 0.02 -2.20 -20.93
CA THR A 249 1.04 -2.81 -21.79
C THR A 249 1.95 -1.74 -22.36
N GLU A 250 3.25 -2.03 -22.49
CA GLU A 250 4.20 -1.07 -23.08
C GLU A 250 3.80 -0.65 -24.49
N GLY A 251 3.23 -1.58 -25.26
CA GLY A 251 2.72 -1.30 -26.60
C GLY A 251 1.60 -0.25 -26.61
N HIS A 252 0.63 -0.36 -25.67
CA HIS A 252 -0.44 0.62 -25.52
C HIS A 252 0.11 1.98 -25.07
N ALA A 253 1.02 2.01 -24.08
CA ALA A 253 1.66 3.24 -23.60
C ALA A 253 2.40 3.97 -24.73
N LYS A 254 3.22 3.26 -25.50
CA LYS A 254 3.95 3.82 -26.65
C LYS A 254 3.02 4.34 -27.75
N ALA A 255 1.93 3.60 -28.07
CA ALA A 255 0.98 4.01 -29.09
C ALA A 255 0.27 5.33 -28.78
N ARG A 256 0.04 5.62 -27.50
CA ARG A 256 -0.57 6.89 -27.05
C ARG A 256 0.45 7.96 -26.63
N GLY A 257 1.76 7.66 -26.71
CA GLY A 257 2.82 8.58 -26.31
C GLY A 257 2.90 8.87 -24.80
N ALA A 258 2.50 7.89 -23.97
CA ALA A 258 2.53 8.04 -22.50
C ALA A 258 3.97 8.06 -21.97
N PRO A 259 4.27 8.85 -20.94
CA PRO A 259 5.52 8.70 -20.20
C PRO A 259 5.52 7.34 -19.48
N ILE A 260 6.63 6.64 -19.52
CA ILE A 260 6.85 5.44 -18.70
C ILE A 260 7.59 5.89 -17.45
N LEU A 261 6.99 5.68 -16.28
CA LEU A 261 7.58 6.04 -14.99
C LEU A 261 8.45 4.92 -14.43
N ALA A 262 8.01 3.69 -14.62
CA ALA A 262 8.71 2.46 -14.22
C ALA A 262 8.12 1.26 -14.97
N ARG A 263 8.78 0.10 -14.88
CA ARG A 263 8.29 -1.19 -15.36
C ARG A 263 7.80 -2.02 -14.17
N LEU A 264 6.64 -2.65 -14.26
CA LEU A 264 6.18 -3.66 -13.31
C LEU A 264 6.50 -5.03 -13.89
N MET A 265 7.63 -5.60 -13.48
CA MET A 265 8.25 -6.75 -14.14
C MET A 265 7.80 -8.09 -13.58
N GLY A 266 7.37 -8.13 -12.33
CA GLY A 266 6.92 -9.36 -11.67
C GLY A 266 6.07 -9.09 -10.45
N ALA A 267 5.16 -10.02 -10.15
CA ALA A 267 4.32 -9.96 -8.95
C ALA A 267 4.09 -11.37 -8.39
N SER A 268 4.52 -11.58 -7.14
CA SER A 268 4.40 -12.84 -6.43
C SER A 268 3.39 -12.74 -5.29
N THR A 269 2.75 -13.86 -4.99
CA THR A 269 1.83 -13.99 -3.85
C THR A 269 1.94 -15.39 -3.29
N ASN A 270 2.13 -15.50 -1.97
CA ASN A 270 2.04 -16.77 -1.24
C ASN A 270 1.47 -16.55 0.18
N SER A 271 1.46 -17.58 1.00
CA SER A 271 0.98 -17.50 2.39
C SER A 271 1.88 -18.31 3.30
N ASP A 272 2.22 -17.75 4.46
CA ASP A 272 3.02 -18.41 5.51
C ASP A 272 2.32 -19.65 6.06
N ALA A 273 0.99 -19.65 6.10
CA ALA A 273 0.17 -20.73 6.71
C ALA A 273 0.65 -21.09 8.13
N TYR A 274 1.04 -20.07 8.90
CA TYR A 274 1.69 -20.21 10.21
C TYR A 274 0.77 -19.80 11.37
N ASP A 275 0.31 -18.54 11.36
CA ASP A 275 -0.48 -17.94 12.44
C ASP A 275 -1.42 -16.89 11.86
N ASP A 276 -2.49 -16.54 12.59
CA ASP A 276 -3.49 -15.57 12.13
C ASP A 276 -3.06 -14.11 12.31
N VAL A 277 -2.09 -13.82 13.19
CA VAL A 277 -1.57 -12.49 13.48
C VAL A 277 -0.07 -12.37 13.17
N GLN A 278 0.73 -13.36 13.61
CA GLN A 278 2.18 -13.30 13.52
C GLN A 278 2.72 -13.89 12.19
N PRO A 279 3.73 -13.26 11.57
CA PRO A 279 4.40 -13.87 10.44
C PRO A 279 5.23 -15.08 10.88
N ASP A 280 5.52 -15.98 9.95
CA ASP A 280 6.46 -17.09 10.20
C ASP A 280 7.84 -16.52 10.57
N PRO A 281 8.31 -16.74 11.81
CA PRO A 281 9.56 -16.18 12.28
C PRO A 281 10.79 -16.67 11.51
N SER A 282 10.68 -17.76 10.75
CA SER A 282 11.76 -18.23 9.90
C SER A 282 12.01 -17.34 8.69
N GLY A 283 10.99 -16.61 8.21
CA GLY A 283 11.01 -15.82 6.99
C GLY A 283 11.17 -16.69 5.71
N GLU A 284 10.94 -18.00 5.79
CA GLU A 284 11.18 -18.92 4.67
C GLU A 284 10.19 -18.66 3.52
N ILE A 285 8.92 -18.66 3.84
CA ILE A 285 7.86 -18.53 2.82
C ILE A 285 7.81 -17.11 2.25
N ALA A 286 7.96 -16.09 3.11
CA ALA A 286 8.05 -14.70 2.65
C ALA A 286 9.32 -14.48 1.77
N GLY A 287 10.45 -15.07 2.13
CA GLY A 287 11.67 -15.06 1.30
C GLY A 287 11.47 -15.74 -0.06
N ALA A 288 10.72 -16.85 -0.10
CA ALA A 288 10.35 -17.49 -1.36
C ALA A 288 9.45 -16.62 -2.24
N ALA A 289 8.57 -15.77 -1.65
CA ALA A 289 7.80 -14.79 -2.43
C ALA A 289 8.70 -13.75 -3.08
N ILE A 290 9.74 -13.26 -2.37
CA ILE A 290 10.72 -12.32 -2.93
C ILE A 290 11.45 -12.96 -4.12
N THR A 291 12.02 -14.15 -3.92
CA THR A 291 12.73 -14.88 -4.98
C THR A 291 11.83 -15.12 -6.19
N HIS A 292 10.57 -15.54 -5.96
CA HIS A 292 9.63 -15.78 -7.05
C HIS A 292 9.27 -14.52 -7.84
N ALA A 293 9.12 -13.35 -7.19
CA ALA A 293 8.89 -12.08 -7.89
C ALA A 293 10.08 -11.70 -8.78
N ILE A 294 11.31 -11.91 -8.29
CA ILE A 294 12.56 -11.68 -9.02
C ILE A 294 12.66 -12.63 -10.22
N ASP A 295 12.34 -13.91 -10.05
CA ASP A 295 12.33 -14.91 -11.11
C ASP A 295 11.31 -14.58 -12.22
N LEU A 296 10.10 -14.13 -11.84
CA LEU A 296 9.07 -13.68 -12.78
C LEU A 296 9.53 -12.46 -13.59
N ALA A 297 10.31 -11.58 -12.96
CA ALA A 297 10.93 -10.43 -13.61
C ALA A 297 12.09 -10.82 -14.57
N GLY A 298 12.54 -12.07 -14.56
CA GLY A 298 13.69 -12.53 -15.34
C GLY A 298 15.03 -12.06 -14.79
N LEU A 299 15.06 -11.65 -13.53
CA LEU A 299 16.23 -11.12 -12.83
C LEU A 299 16.88 -12.16 -11.89
N GLN A 300 18.07 -11.81 -11.42
CA GLN A 300 18.74 -12.52 -10.33
C GLN A 300 18.68 -11.67 -9.05
N PRO A 301 18.77 -12.27 -7.85
CA PRO A 301 18.83 -11.50 -6.62
C PRO A 301 19.92 -10.42 -6.61
N SER A 302 21.06 -10.67 -7.26
CA SER A 302 22.18 -9.73 -7.40
C SER A 302 21.87 -8.50 -8.27
N ASP A 303 20.78 -8.52 -9.05
CA ASP A 303 20.38 -7.39 -9.88
C ASP A 303 19.55 -6.35 -9.11
N ILE A 304 18.99 -6.74 -7.95
CA ILE A 304 18.12 -5.87 -7.15
C ILE A 304 18.95 -4.89 -6.34
N ASP A 305 18.71 -3.62 -6.57
CA ASP A 305 19.42 -2.52 -5.91
C ASP A 305 18.70 -2.02 -4.64
N LEU A 306 17.37 -2.22 -4.57
CA LEU A 306 16.50 -1.61 -3.57
C LEU A 306 15.40 -2.55 -3.08
N VAL A 307 15.16 -2.55 -1.77
CA VAL A 307 13.99 -3.15 -1.11
C VAL A 307 13.21 -2.06 -0.41
N ASN A 308 11.95 -1.85 -0.81
CA ASN A 308 10.97 -1.13 -0.02
C ASN A 308 10.35 -2.15 0.94
N ALA A 309 10.68 -2.04 2.21
CA ALA A 309 10.32 -3.03 3.21
C ALA A 309 8.92 -2.79 3.76
N HIS A 310 8.22 -3.85 4.09
CA HIS A 310 6.96 -3.79 4.84
C HIS A 310 7.14 -3.16 6.22
N ALA A 311 8.10 -3.63 6.98
CA ALA A 311 8.65 -3.07 8.23
C ALA A 311 7.70 -2.20 9.04
N THR A 312 6.89 -2.81 9.89
CA THR A 312 5.82 -2.14 10.66
C THR A 312 6.30 -1.47 11.93
N GLY A 313 7.54 -1.76 12.38
CA GLY A 313 8.05 -1.36 13.69
C GLY A 313 7.62 -2.31 14.81
N THR A 314 7.06 -3.47 14.48
CA THR A 314 6.78 -4.53 15.46
C THR A 314 8.02 -5.38 15.68
N THR A 315 8.19 -5.87 16.93
CA THR A 315 9.38 -6.64 17.29
C THR A 315 9.55 -7.90 16.43
N PHE A 316 8.46 -8.68 16.28
CA PHE A 316 8.52 -9.95 15.55
C PHE A 316 8.41 -9.78 14.04
N GLY A 317 7.59 -8.83 13.57
CA GLY A 317 7.38 -8.57 12.14
C GLY A 317 8.67 -8.16 11.43
N ASP A 318 9.37 -7.18 11.98
CA ASP A 318 10.61 -6.67 11.40
C ASP A 318 11.73 -7.73 11.39
N LEU A 319 11.81 -8.61 12.42
CA LEU A 319 12.76 -9.72 12.44
C LEU A 319 12.43 -10.79 11.40
N ALA A 320 11.16 -11.15 11.26
CA ALA A 320 10.73 -12.12 10.25
C ALA A 320 11.02 -11.60 8.83
N GLU A 321 10.73 -10.33 8.57
CA GLU A 321 11.03 -9.70 7.29
C GLU A 321 12.54 -9.62 7.02
N ALA A 322 13.35 -9.22 8.00
CA ALA A 322 14.79 -9.21 7.84
C ALA A 322 15.35 -10.59 7.47
N ARG A 323 14.82 -11.64 8.08
CA ARG A 323 15.18 -13.02 7.74
C ARG A 323 14.73 -13.40 6.33
N SER A 324 13.54 -12.98 5.91
CA SER A 324 13.03 -13.24 4.55
C SER A 324 13.89 -12.55 3.48
N ILE A 325 14.28 -11.29 3.69
CA ILE A 325 15.19 -10.54 2.82
C ILE A 325 16.54 -11.24 2.75
N ARG A 326 17.14 -11.60 3.88
CA ARG A 326 18.41 -12.31 3.91
C ARG A 326 18.38 -13.66 3.18
N ARG A 327 17.29 -14.42 3.30
CA ARG A 327 17.09 -15.67 2.58
C ARG A 327 17.03 -15.48 1.07
N ALA A 328 16.34 -14.43 0.61
CA ALA A 328 16.20 -14.15 -0.81
C ALA A 328 17.50 -13.65 -1.45
N PHE A 329 18.27 -12.85 -0.72
CA PHE A 329 19.45 -12.16 -1.29
C PHE A 329 20.81 -12.81 -0.93
N GLY A 330 20.86 -13.69 0.09
CA GLY A 330 22.09 -14.34 0.51
C GLY A 330 23.18 -13.34 0.93
N GLU A 331 24.31 -13.33 0.23
CA GLU A 331 25.42 -12.39 0.47
C GLU A 331 25.20 -11.02 -0.18
N HIS A 332 24.26 -10.90 -1.11
CA HIS A 332 23.91 -9.61 -1.71
C HIS A 332 23.14 -8.76 -0.69
N SER A 333 23.40 -7.46 -0.67
CA SER A 333 22.83 -6.53 0.29
C SER A 333 22.26 -5.30 -0.44
N PRO A 334 21.03 -5.38 -0.97
CA PRO A 334 20.36 -4.21 -1.54
C PRO A 334 20.10 -3.16 -0.46
N ALA A 335 19.97 -1.89 -0.86
CA ALA A 335 19.52 -0.84 0.04
C ALA A 335 18.10 -1.12 0.54
N VAL A 336 17.84 -0.96 1.83
CA VAL A 336 16.52 -1.19 2.44
C VAL A 336 15.99 0.10 3.06
N TYR A 337 14.72 0.43 2.82
CA TYR A 337 14.07 1.53 3.51
C TYR A 337 12.63 1.20 3.90
N ALA A 338 12.13 1.86 4.94
CA ALA A 338 10.81 1.63 5.51
C ALA A 338 10.04 2.96 5.67
N PRO A 339 9.13 3.30 4.74
CA PRO A 339 8.40 4.57 4.75
C PRO A 339 7.38 4.69 5.89
N LYS A 340 6.93 3.58 6.46
CA LYS A 340 6.00 3.57 7.61
C LYS A 340 6.53 4.33 8.82
N ALA A 341 7.84 4.46 8.96
CA ALA A 341 8.47 5.30 9.98
C ALA A 341 8.02 6.78 9.94
N ALA A 342 7.64 7.26 8.76
CA ALA A 342 7.17 8.62 8.53
C ALA A 342 5.65 8.72 8.35
N LEU A 343 5.04 7.73 7.70
CA LEU A 343 3.65 7.77 7.27
C LEU A 343 2.68 7.12 8.28
N GLY A 344 3.21 6.22 9.13
CA GLY A 344 2.39 5.24 9.82
C GLY A 344 1.97 4.10 8.88
N HIS A 345 1.28 3.12 9.41
CA HIS A 345 0.83 1.93 8.68
C HIS A 345 -0.60 2.12 8.19
N SER A 346 -0.78 2.31 6.91
CA SER A 346 -2.09 2.46 6.26
C SER A 346 -2.74 1.12 5.87
N LEU A 347 -2.43 0.06 6.62
CA LEU A 347 -3.04 -1.28 6.50
C LEU A 347 -3.14 -1.72 5.02
N GLY A 348 -4.33 -2.05 4.55
CA GLY A 348 -4.55 -2.52 3.19
C GLY A 348 -4.09 -1.56 2.09
N ALA A 349 -3.95 -0.27 2.36
CA ALA A 349 -3.42 0.69 1.39
C ALA A 349 -1.88 0.75 1.36
N ALA A 350 -1.19 0.22 2.39
CA ALA A 350 0.25 0.36 2.53
C ALA A 350 1.02 -0.09 1.30
N GLY A 351 0.75 -1.30 0.79
CA GLY A 351 1.46 -1.83 -0.37
C GLY A 351 1.24 -1.04 -1.66
N ALA A 352 0.11 -0.33 -1.81
CA ALA A 352 -0.12 0.56 -2.95
C ALA A 352 0.65 1.88 -2.80
N VAL A 353 0.67 2.47 -1.60
CA VAL A 353 1.48 3.66 -1.30
C VAL A 353 2.96 3.35 -1.51
N GLU A 354 3.43 2.24 -1.00
CA GLU A 354 4.83 1.78 -1.13
C GLU A 354 5.22 1.48 -2.58
N ALA A 355 4.30 0.95 -3.40
CA ALA A 355 4.51 0.81 -4.83
C ALA A 355 4.73 2.16 -5.52
N VAL A 356 3.93 3.19 -5.19
CA VAL A 356 4.14 4.56 -5.71
C VAL A 356 5.50 5.10 -5.29
N LEU A 357 5.86 4.96 -4.02
CA LEU A 357 7.17 5.42 -3.51
C LEU A 357 8.35 4.67 -4.17
N THR A 358 8.16 3.38 -4.47
CA THR A 358 9.18 2.58 -5.19
C THR A 358 9.36 3.09 -6.63
N VAL A 359 8.27 3.42 -7.33
CA VAL A 359 8.33 4.05 -8.66
C VAL A 359 9.08 5.39 -8.60
N GLN A 360 8.82 6.23 -7.60
CA GLN A 360 9.50 7.52 -7.41
C GLN A 360 10.99 7.33 -7.08
N ALA A 361 11.33 6.33 -6.26
CA ALA A 361 12.72 6.03 -5.93
C ALA A 361 13.55 5.63 -7.17
N LEU A 362 12.98 4.80 -8.03
CA LEU A 362 13.61 4.40 -9.30
C LEU A 362 13.72 5.58 -10.27
N ARG A 363 12.67 6.41 -10.40
CA ARG A 363 12.64 7.59 -11.26
C ARG A 363 13.73 8.60 -10.90
N ASP A 364 13.90 8.87 -9.60
CA ASP A 364 14.74 9.95 -9.11
C ASP A 364 16.17 9.51 -8.70
N GLY A 365 16.43 8.20 -8.68
CA GLY A 365 17.70 7.63 -8.25
C GLY A 365 18.04 8.00 -6.80
N VAL A 366 17.04 8.06 -5.92
CA VAL A 366 17.22 8.41 -4.52
C VAL A 366 16.23 7.64 -3.65
N VAL A 367 16.63 7.29 -2.44
CA VAL A 367 15.81 6.61 -1.45
C VAL A 367 15.78 7.44 -0.17
N PRO A 368 14.60 7.72 0.40
CA PRO A 368 14.49 8.39 1.68
C PRO A 368 15.15 7.59 2.80
N ALA A 369 15.56 8.27 3.86
CA ALA A 369 16.02 7.59 5.06
C ALA A 369 14.85 6.94 5.81
N THR A 370 15.06 5.75 6.34
CA THR A 370 14.20 5.14 7.36
C THR A 370 14.32 5.95 8.64
N ARG A 371 13.27 6.67 9.00
CA ARG A 371 13.28 7.52 10.19
C ARG A 371 13.38 6.69 11.47
N ASN A 372 13.86 7.35 12.52
CA ASN A 372 13.83 6.87 13.91
C ASN A 372 14.71 5.66 14.21
N VAL A 373 15.52 5.19 13.27
CA VAL A 373 16.55 4.17 13.53
C VAL A 373 17.76 4.86 14.14
N LYS A 374 17.85 4.82 15.47
CA LYS A 374 18.99 5.36 16.24
C LYS A 374 19.97 4.29 16.66
N ASP A 375 19.47 3.09 16.91
CA ASP A 375 20.24 1.90 17.29
C ASP A 375 19.68 0.71 16.51
N LEU A 376 20.26 0.43 15.35
CA LEU A 376 19.83 -0.71 14.50
C LEU A 376 19.91 -2.00 15.32
N ASP A 377 18.80 -2.75 15.33
CA ASP A 377 18.77 -4.04 16.02
C ASP A 377 19.84 -4.97 15.45
N PRO A 378 20.77 -5.50 16.26
CA PRO A 378 21.87 -6.35 15.78
C PRO A 378 21.41 -7.64 15.09
N GLU A 379 20.15 -8.07 15.28
CA GLU A 379 19.55 -9.19 14.55
C GLU A 379 19.06 -8.81 13.16
N ILE A 380 18.89 -7.50 12.85
CA ILE A 380 18.45 -6.95 11.56
C ILE A 380 19.62 -6.85 10.58
N ASN A 381 20.47 -7.56 10.39
CA ASN A 381 21.65 -7.49 9.51
C ASN A 381 21.29 -7.16 8.03
N LEU A 382 20.80 -5.94 7.76
CA LEU A 382 20.41 -5.37 6.47
C LEU A 382 21.10 -4.03 6.24
N ASP A 383 21.25 -3.61 4.98
CA ASP A 383 21.73 -2.27 4.61
C ASP A 383 20.59 -1.25 4.67
N VAL A 384 20.12 -0.96 5.87
CA VAL A 384 19.03 0.02 6.08
C VAL A 384 19.55 1.42 5.79
N VAL A 385 18.83 2.16 4.94
CA VAL A 385 19.13 3.57 4.67
C VAL A 385 18.68 4.40 5.88
N VAL A 386 19.62 4.99 6.60
CA VAL A 386 19.40 5.79 7.82
C VAL A 386 19.99 7.20 7.66
N ASP A 387 19.70 8.09 8.60
CA ASP A 387 20.23 9.45 8.75
C ASP A 387 19.86 10.41 7.63
N ARG A 388 20.08 10.07 6.37
CA ARG A 388 19.86 10.94 5.20
C ARG A 388 19.46 10.12 3.97
N PRO A 389 18.75 10.73 3.00
CA PRO A 389 18.46 10.09 1.73
C PRO A 389 19.72 9.60 1.04
N ARG A 390 19.66 8.43 0.41
CA ARG A 390 20.77 7.82 -0.32
C ARG A 390 20.53 7.89 -1.82
N ARG A 391 21.46 8.49 -2.56
CA ARG A 391 21.46 8.50 -4.03
C ARG A 391 22.31 7.37 -4.58
N ALA A 392 21.79 6.67 -5.57
CA ALA A 392 22.48 5.64 -6.34
C ALA A 392 21.79 5.43 -7.69
N ASP A 393 22.40 4.62 -8.56
CA ASP A 393 21.78 4.14 -9.80
C ASP A 393 20.87 2.93 -9.45
N TYR A 394 19.67 3.22 -8.95
CA TYR A 394 18.67 2.20 -8.63
C TYR A 394 17.95 1.78 -9.91
N ARG A 395 18.28 0.60 -10.43
CA ARG A 395 17.70 0.05 -11.67
C ARG A 395 16.54 -0.89 -11.39
N TYR A 396 16.65 -1.71 -10.35
CA TYR A 396 15.65 -2.70 -9.98
C TYR A 396 15.34 -2.65 -8.49
N ALA A 397 14.06 -2.77 -8.19
CA ALA A 397 13.56 -2.75 -6.82
C ALA A 397 12.52 -3.83 -6.58
N VAL A 398 12.41 -4.29 -5.35
CA VAL A 398 11.26 -5.05 -4.86
C VAL A 398 10.54 -4.27 -3.76
N SER A 399 9.21 -4.35 -3.76
CA SER A 399 8.35 -3.83 -2.71
C SER A 399 7.68 -5.00 -2.02
N ASN A 400 7.96 -5.17 -0.72
CA ASN A 400 7.42 -6.25 0.09
C ASN A 400 6.18 -5.79 0.82
N THR A 401 5.17 -6.63 0.88
CA THR A 401 4.02 -6.43 1.77
C THR A 401 3.66 -7.75 2.42
N MET A 402 3.63 -7.75 3.74
CA MET A 402 3.23 -8.87 4.57
C MET A 402 1.91 -8.51 5.26
N GLY A 403 1.02 -9.48 5.48
CA GLY A 403 -0.28 -9.21 6.08
C GLY A 403 -0.70 -10.30 7.06
N MET A 404 -1.50 -9.93 8.04
CA MET A 404 -2.12 -10.86 8.98
C MET A 404 -2.82 -11.99 8.23
N GLY A 405 -2.82 -13.22 8.77
CA GLY A 405 -3.24 -14.42 8.06
C GLY A 405 -2.17 -15.01 7.14
N GLY A 406 -0.93 -14.50 7.24
CA GLY A 406 0.24 -14.99 6.52
C GLY A 406 0.33 -14.57 5.07
N TYR A 407 -0.38 -13.52 4.65
CA TYR A 407 -0.28 -13.02 3.27
C TYR A 407 1.09 -12.40 3.00
N ASN A 408 1.74 -12.82 1.92
CA ASN A 408 2.94 -12.18 1.38
C ASN A 408 2.70 -11.79 -0.07
N VAL A 409 2.91 -10.54 -0.41
CA VAL A 409 2.87 -10.03 -1.78
C VAL A 409 4.12 -9.23 -2.05
N VAL A 410 4.79 -9.55 -3.15
CA VAL A 410 6.02 -8.88 -3.58
C VAL A 410 5.84 -8.40 -5.02
N LEU A 411 6.14 -7.13 -5.24
CA LEU A 411 6.14 -6.50 -6.56
C LEU A 411 7.59 -6.21 -6.97
N ALA A 412 7.99 -6.62 -8.18
CA ALA A 412 9.30 -6.33 -8.74
C ALA A 412 9.20 -5.24 -9.81
N PHE A 413 9.95 -4.16 -9.61
CA PHE A 413 9.98 -3.00 -10.49
C PHE A 413 11.35 -2.82 -11.15
N GLY A 414 11.34 -2.25 -12.37
CA GLY A 414 12.52 -1.74 -13.06
C GLY A 414 12.37 -0.26 -13.39
N ALA A 415 13.48 0.45 -13.48
CA ALA A 415 13.51 1.81 -14.01
C ALA A 415 12.96 1.85 -15.45
N ALA A 416 12.52 3.03 -15.92
CA ALA A 416 11.87 3.25 -17.23
C ALA A 416 12.79 2.95 -18.42
#